data_d809c3cecae7f38a1e87069a41897752
#
_entry.id   d809c3cecae7f38a1e87069a41897752
#
_cell.length_a   1.000
_cell.length_b   1.000
_cell.length_c   1.000
_cell.angle_alpha   90.00
_cell.angle_beta   90.00
_cell.angle_gamma   90.00
#
_symmetry.space_group_name_H-M   'P 1'
#
loop_
_entity.id
_entity.type
_entity.pdbx_description
1 polymer ?
#
loop_
_entity_poly.entity_id
_entity_poly.type
_entity_poly.pdbx_seq_one_letter_code
_entity_poly.pdbx_strand_id
1 'polypeptide(L)'
;MVEIERKYIIMKPDAEFIKALPEYSESKILQIYLNSESSLTHRIRRREFQNSVVYTETKKRRIDKMSAEELEREISEEEFNNLSSDIMRGTNPLNKMRCTFVYLGKLFEVDIYPEWKNTAILETELASRDEVVTFPEFIRVVKEVTGNPAYSNASMSKKIPEESTV
;
A
#
# COMPACT_ATOMS: atom_id res chain seq x y z
N MET A 1 -8.98 -2.35 14.73
CA MET A 1 -9.93 -1.97 13.68
C MET A 1 -9.86 -2.99 12.56
N VAL A 2 -11.01 -3.36 11.99
CA VAL A 2 -11.07 -4.27 10.85
C VAL A 2 -11.14 -3.45 9.56
N GLU A 3 -10.25 -3.73 8.63
CA GLU A 3 -10.23 -3.13 7.30
C GLU A 3 -10.72 -4.14 6.27
N ILE A 4 -11.52 -3.68 5.33
CA ILE A 4 -11.94 -4.45 4.14
C ILE A 4 -11.41 -3.67 2.95
N GLU A 5 -10.59 -4.31 2.12
CA GLU A 5 -9.99 -3.64 0.97
C GLU A 5 -10.02 -4.49 -0.29
N ARG A 6 -9.98 -3.82 -1.44
CA ARG A 6 -9.71 -4.45 -2.73
C ARG A 6 -8.46 -3.87 -3.34
N LYS A 7 -7.77 -4.71 -4.07
CA LYS A 7 -6.47 -4.41 -4.68
C LYS A 7 -6.47 -4.78 -6.15
N TYR A 8 -5.96 -3.87 -6.97
CA TYR A 8 -5.94 -4.03 -8.43
C TYR A 8 -4.58 -3.67 -9.01
N ILE A 9 -4.19 -4.39 -10.06
CA ILE A 9 -3.13 -3.93 -10.95
C ILE A 9 -3.79 -3.00 -11.97
N ILE A 10 -3.25 -1.80 -12.11
CA ILE A 10 -3.72 -0.81 -13.07
C ILE A 10 -2.57 -0.36 -13.97
N MET A 11 -2.88 0.21 -15.12
CA MET A 11 -1.89 0.98 -15.87
C MET A 11 -1.53 2.23 -15.06
N LYS A 12 -0.26 2.62 -15.07
CA LYS A 12 0.12 3.88 -14.42
C LYS A 12 -0.76 5.00 -14.93
N PRO A 13 -1.48 5.72 -14.06
CA PRO A 13 -2.32 6.81 -14.52
C PRO A 13 -1.45 7.99 -14.98
N ASP A 14 -1.98 8.75 -15.92
CA ASP A 14 -1.37 9.99 -16.36
C ASP A 14 -1.37 10.99 -15.19
N ALA A 15 -0.21 11.58 -14.90
CA ALA A 15 -0.04 12.51 -13.79
C ALA A 15 -0.98 13.72 -13.88
N GLU A 16 -1.28 14.21 -15.08
CA GLU A 16 -2.19 15.35 -15.26
C GLU A 16 -3.61 15.03 -14.78
N PHE A 17 -4.10 13.84 -15.09
CA PHE A 17 -5.45 13.42 -14.68
C PHE A 17 -5.55 13.15 -13.20
N ILE A 18 -4.57 12.43 -12.62
CA ILE A 18 -4.63 12.05 -11.21
C ILE A 18 -4.48 13.26 -10.29
N LYS A 19 -3.60 14.21 -10.63
CA LYS A 19 -3.38 15.44 -9.85
C LYS A 19 -4.57 16.39 -9.84
N ALA A 20 -5.43 16.28 -10.81
CA ALA A 20 -6.65 17.09 -10.90
C ALA A 20 -7.80 16.57 -10.03
N LEU A 21 -7.68 15.36 -9.47
CA LEU A 21 -8.72 14.78 -8.63
C LEU A 21 -8.77 15.41 -7.23
N PRO A 22 -9.96 15.41 -6.58
CA PRO A 22 -10.10 15.95 -5.24
C PRO A 22 -9.17 15.33 -4.23
N GLU A 23 -8.67 16.14 -3.31
CA GLU A 23 -7.80 15.72 -2.21
C GLU A 23 -6.55 14.94 -2.63
N TYR A 24 -6.02 15.25 -3.83
CA TYR A 24 -4.78 14.63 -4.28
C TYR A 24 -3.63 14.91 -3.33
N SER A 25 -2.88 13.87 -3.01
CA SER A 25 -1.66 13.95 -2.22
C SER A 25 -0.67 12.90 -2.72
N GLU A 26 0.62 13.17 -2.59
CA GLU A 26 1.67 12.21 -2.89
C GLU A 26 2.70 12.14 -1.77
N SER A 27 3.29 10.98 -1.59
CA SER A 27 4.31 10.74 -0.59
C SER A 27 5.25 9.63 -1.01
N LYS A 28 6.51 9.73 -0.56
CA LYS A 28 7.49 8.64 -0.69
C LYS A 28 7.38 7.76 0.54
N ILE A 29 7.28 6.47 0.34
CA ILE A 29 7.16 5.48 1.42
C ILE A 29 8.36 4.56 1.41
N LEU A 30 8.99 4.43 2.57
CA LEU A 30 9.95 3.38 2.90
C LEU A 30 9.29 2.48 3.95
N GLN A 31 9.17 1.21 3.65
CA GLN A 31 8.45 0.23 4.45
C GLN A 31 9.38 -0.93 4.81
N ILE A 32 9.47 -1.25 6.09
CA ILE A 32 10.34 -2.33 6.60
C ILE A 32 9.48 -3.30 7.39
N TYR A 33 9.58 -4.59 7.04
CA TYR A 33 8.92 -5.66 7.78
C TYR A 33 9.86 -6.18 8.86
N LEU A 34 9.34 -6.37 10.07
CA LEU A 34 10.07 -6.81 11.23
C LEU A 34 9.75 -8.26 11.55
N ASN A 35 10.65 -8.90 12.29
CA ASN A 35 10.39 -10.24 12.83
C ASN A 35 9.15 -10.22 13.71
N SER A 36 8.28 -11.20 13.55
CA SER A 36 7.05 -11.33 14.30
C SER A 36 6.55 -12.77 14.30
N GLU A 37 5.52 -13.03 15.09
CA GLU A 37 4.83 -14.32 15.10
C GLU A 37 4.23 -14.62 13.71
N SER A 38 4.10 -15.89 13.36
CA SER A 38 3.68 -16.32 12.02
C SER A 38 2.31 -15.81 11.56
N SER A 39 1.41 -15.51 12.51
CA SER A 39 0.05 -15.01 12.23
C SER A 39 -0.05 -13.49 12.20
N LEU A 40 1.04 -12.80 12.53
CA LEU A 40 1.08 -11.34 12.68
C LEU A 40 2.09 -10.74 11.71
N THR A 41 1.69 -9.74 10.96
CA THR A 41 2.61 -8.91 10.19
C THR A 41 2.95 -7.68 11.00
N HIS A 42 4.23 -7.42 11.20
CA HIS A 42 4.74 -6.27 11.91
C HIS A 42 5.60 -5.43 10.99
N ARG A 43 5.23 -4.19 10.77
CA ARG A 43 5.97 -3.29 9.89
C ARG A 43 6.17 -1.92 10.52
N ILE A 44 7.22 -1.25 10.08
CA ILE A 44 7.42 0.18 10.29
C ILE A 44 7.49 0.89 8.94
N ARG A 45 7.08 2.14 8.93
CA ARG A 45 6.98 2.93 7.71
C ARG A 45 7.47 4.35 7.96
N ARG A 46 8.31 4.84 7.05
CA ARG A 46 8.65 6.26 6.92
C ARG A 46 7.89 6.80 5.71
N ARG A 47 7.07 7.79 5.94
CA ARG A 47 6.29 8.43 4.89
C ARG A 47 6.68 9.90 4.78
N GLU A 48 7.22 10.27 3.63
CA GLU A 48 7.73 11.60 3.36
C GLU A 48 6.79 12.35 2.42
N PHE A 49 6.19 13.39 2.93
CA PHE A 49 5.44 14.39 2.18
C PHE A 49 6.36 15.54 1.81
N GLN A 50 5.87 16.50 1.01
CA GLN A 50 6.69 17.62 0.57
C GLN A 50 7.36 18.38 1.74
N ASN A 51 6.63 18.60 2.84
CA ASN A 51 7.07 19.42 3.98
C ASN A 51 7.10 18.69 5.32
N SER A 52 6.88 17.39 5.34
CA SER A 52 6.82 16.65 6.60
C SER A 52 7.19 15.18 6.40
N VAL A 53 7.64 14.55 7.49
CA VAL A 53 7.91 13.12 7.55
C VAL A 53 7.15 12.54 8.72
N VAL A 54 6.45 11.43 8.50
CA VAL A 54 5.70 10.71 9.52
C VAL A 54 6.22 9.28 9.60
N TYR A 55 6.43 8.80 10.81
CA TYR A 55 6.85 7.42 11.08
C TYR A 55 5.72 6.68 11.78
N THR A 56 5.41 5.47 11.31
CA THR A 56 4.36 4.65 11.89
C THR A 56 4.82 3.22 12.11
N GLU A 57 4.22 2.57 13.09
CA GLU A 57 4.36 1.14 13.37
C GLU A 57 2.98 0.49 13.23
N THR A 58 2.90 -0.59 12.47
CA THR A 58 1.65 -1.29 12.20
C THR A 58 1.79 -2.76 12.52
N LYS A 59 0.80 -3.30 13.25
CA LYS A 59 0.62 -4.74 13.46
C LYS A 59 -0.67 -5.16 12.79
N LYS A 60 -0.59 -6.15 11.91
CA LYS A 60 -1.70 -6.58 11.08
C LYS A 60 -1.90 -8.08 11.18
N ARG A 61 -3.15 -8.49 11.42
CA ARG A 61 -3.56 -9.90 11.43
C ARG A 61 -4.60 -10.11 10.35
N ARG A 62 -4.29 -10.99 9.39
CA ARG A 62 -5.21 -11.33 8.32
C ARG A 62 -6.39 -12.13 8.86
N ILE A 63 -7.61 -11.72 8.51
CA ILE A 63 -8.85 -12.45 8.82
C ILE A 63 -9.21 -13.35 7.64
N ASP A 64 -9.24 -12.79 6.43
CA ASP A 64 -9.52 -13.51 5.18
C ASP A 64 -8.92 -12.76 3.97
N LYS A 65 -9.35 -13.12 2.76
CA LYS A 65 -8.81 -12.53 1.52
C LYS A 65 -9.00 -11.01 1.41
N MET A 66 -10.08 -10.48 1.98
CA MET A 66 -10.43 -9.06 1.86
C MET A 66 -10.21 -8.28 3.14
N SER A 67 -10.18 -8.93 4.31
CA SER A 67 -10.20 -8.25 5.60
C SER A 67 -9.02 -8.60 6.50
N ALA A 68 -8.64 -7.63 7.32
CA ALA A 68 -7.61 -7.76 8.32
C ALA A 68 -7.91 -6.89 9.53
N GLU A 69 -7.44 -7.32 10.69
CA GLU A 69 -7.38 -6.50 11.89
C GLU A 69 -6.06 -5.75 11.91
N GLU A 70 -6.12 -4.43 12.02
CA GLU A 70 -4.93 -3.58 11.98
C GLU A 70 -4.87 -2.66 13.19
N LEU A 71 -3.67 -2.55 13.77
CA LEU A 71 -3.35 -1.63 14.84
C LEU A 71 -2.14 -0.80 14.39
N GLU A 72 -2.35 0.50 14.26
CA GLU A 72 -1.31 1.44 13.83
C GLU A 72 -1.11 2.54 14.86
N ARG A 73 0.14 2.92 15.09
CA ARG A 73 0.50 4.07 15.93
C ARG A 73 1.61 4.89 15.28
N GLU A 74 1.62 6.18 15.55
CA GLU A 74 2.75 7.04 15.19
C GLU A 74 3.91 6.77 16.15
N ILE A 75 5.12 6.76 15.61
CA ILE A 75 6.37 6.57 16.35
C ILE A 75 7.35 7.69 16.04
N SER A 76 8.37 7.84 16.88
CA SER A 76 9.45 8.79 16.63
C SER A 76 10.45 8.25 15.59
N GLU A 77 11.25 9.14 15.02
CA GLU A 77 12.36 8.77 14.17
C GLU A 77 13.35 7.86 14.91
N GLU A 78 13.61 8.13 16.18
CA GLU A 78 14.49 7.30 17.03
C GLU A 78 13.93 5.87 17.18
N GLU A 79 12.63 5.74 17.47
CA GLU A 79 11.99 4.43 17.54
C GLU A 79 12.05 3.70 16.18
N PHE A 80 11.81 4.40 15.09
CA PHE A 80 11.92 3.84 13.75
C PHE A 80 13.32 3.28 13.49
N ASN A 81 14.36 4.06 13.79
CA ASN A 81 15.74 3.65 13.59
C ASN A 81 16.10 2.44 14.47
N ASN A 82 15.64 2.42 15.71
CA ASN A 82 15.89 1.30 16.62
C ASN A 82 15.18 0.03 16.15
N LEU A 83 13.93 0.13 15.75
CA LEU A 83 13.14 -1.02 15.26
C LEU A 83 13.67 -1.55 13.93
N SER A 84 14.23 -0.71 13.08
CA SER A 84 14.73 -1.11 11.76
C SER A 84 15.87 -2.13 11.81
N SER A 85 16.57 -2.25 12.94
CA SER A 85 17.59 -3.28 13.15
C SER A 85 17.01 -4.70 13.26
N ASP A 86 15.72 -4.82 13.54
CA ASP A 86 15.01 -6.12 13.63
C ASP A 86 14.30 -6.47 12.31
N ILE A 87 14.87 -6.09 11.19
CA ILE A 87 14.33 -6.44 9.87
C ILE A 87 14.14 -7.94 9.72
N MET A 88 12.97 -8.33 9.22
CA MET A 88 12.65 -9.74 9.00
C MET A 88 13.62 -10.37 7.99
N ARG A 89 14.18 -11.52 8.35
CA ARG A 89 15.10 -12.25 7.50
C ARG A 89 14.49 -12.59 6.14
N GLY A 90 15.25 -12.33 5.08
CA GLY A 90 14.83 -12.59 3.71
C GLY A 90 13.99 -11.47 3.09
N THR A 91 13.80 -10.35 3.79
CA THR A 91 13.13 -9.19 3.26
C THR A 91 14.10 -8.03 3.04
N ASN A 92 13.69 -7.12 2.17
CA ASN A 92 14.38 -5.85 1.93
C ASN A 92 13.44 -4.70 2.25
N PRO A 93 13.96 -3.52 2.58
CA PRO A 93 13.14 -2.33 2.64
C PRO A 93 12.39 -2.13 1.31
N LEU A 94 11.10 -1.86 1.38
CA LEU A 94 10.25 -1.67 0.22
C LEU A 94 10.01 -0.18 -0.01
N ASN A 95 10.44 0.31 -1.17
CA ASN A 95 10.26 1.70 -1.58
C ASN A 95 9.12 1.81 -2.58
N LYS A 96 8.27 2.80 -2.37
CA LYS A 96 7.20 3.14 -3.30
C LYS A 96 6.81 4.61 -3.22
N MET A 97 6.23 5.14 -4.28
CA MET A 97 5.54 6.42 -4.28
C MET A 97 4.05 6.13 -4.13
N ARG A 98 3.40 6.74 -3.15
CA ARG A 98 1.95 6.64 -2.98
C ARG A 98 1.28 7.94 -3.40
N CYS A 99 0.33 7.81 -4.32
CA CYS A 99 -0.58 8.89 -4.70
C CYS A 99 -1.95 8.56 -4.13
N THR A 100 -2.58 9.51 -3.47
CA THR A 100 -3.93 9.34 -2.94
C THR A 100 -4.85 10.40 -3.53
N PHE A 101 -6.10 10.05 -3.72
CA PHE A 101 -7.15 10.97 -4.18
C PHE A 101 -8.52 10.47 -3.74
N VAL A 102 -9.49 11.37 -3.78
CA VAL A 102 -10.89 11.01 -3.51
C VAL A 102 -11.68 11.08 -4.82
N TYR A 103 -12.45 10.05 -5.10
CA TYR A 103 -13.37 9.99 -6.23
C TYR A 103 -14.70 9.41 -5.78
N LEU A 104 -15.78 10.15 -6.03
CA LEU A 104 -17.14 9.80 -5.57
C LEU A 104 -17.20 9.49 -4.06
N GLY A 105 -16.50 10.31 -3.27
CA GLY A 105 -16.45 10.17 -1.80
C GLY A 105 -15.58 9.02 -1.29
N LYS A 106 -14.88 8.29 -2.15
CA LYS A 106 -14.04 7.15 -1.79
C LYS A 106 -12.56 7.49 -1.97
N LEU A 107 -11.76 7.16 -0.96
CA LEU A 107 -10.31 7.30 -1.02
C LEU A 107 -9.70 6.16 -1.84
N PHE A 108 -8.86 6.53 -2.79
CA PHE A 108 -8.04 5.60 -3.57
C PHE A 108 -6.58 5.83 -3.27
N GLU A 109 -5.82 4.76 -3.17
CA GLU A 109 -4.38 4.78 -3.00
C GLU A 109 -3.72 4.09 -4.17
N VAL A 110 -2.82 4.78 -4.86
CA VAL A 110 -2.06 4.23 -5.99
C VAL A 110 -0.60 4.15 -5.60
N ASP A 111 -0.07 2.95 -5.56
CA ASP A 111 1.33 2.67 -5.22
C ASP A 111 2.13 2.42 -6.49
N ILE A 112 3.13 3.25 -6.72
CA ILE A 112 4.05 3.19 -7.84
C ILE A 112 5.38 2.64 -7.35
N TYR A 113 5.78 1.51 -7.92
CA TYR A 113 7.03 0.83 -7.58
C TYR A 113 8.11 1.12 -8.62
N PRO A 114 9.35 1.42 -8.19
CA PRO A 114 10.45 1.70 -9.13
C PRO A 114 10.72 0.55 -10.11
N GLU A 115 10.45 -0.69 -9.70
CA GLU A 115 10.67 -1.90 -10.48
C GLU A 115 9.69 -2.08 -11.64
N TRP A 116 8.55 -1.38 -11.62
CA TRP A 116 7.52 -1.46 -12.65
C TRP A 116 7.48 -0.21 -13.52
N LYS A 117 7.55 -0.40 -14.82
CA LYS A 117 7.57 0.70 -15.78
C LYS A 117 6.18 1.21 -16.14
N ASN A 118 5.23 0.31 -16.35
CA ASN A 118 3.94 0.62 -16.97
C ASN A 118 2.73 0.46 -16.05
N THR A 119 2.87 -0.27 -14.96
CA THR A 119 1.76 -0.61 -14.07
C THR A 119 1.98 -0.10 -12.66
N ALA A 120 0.90 -0.09 -11.88
CA ALA A 120 0.89 0.30 -10.48
C ALA A 120 -0.13 -0.55 -9.73
N ILE A 121 -0.15 -0.48 -8.42
CA ILE A 121 -1.18 -1.09 -7.57
C ILE A 121 -2.13 -0.01 -7.09
N LEU A 122 -3.43 -0.25 -7.25
CA LEU A 122 -4.49 0.57 -6.68
C LEU A 122 -5.18 -0.19 -5.57
N GLU A 123 -5.30 0.45 -4.42
CA GLU A 123 -6.05 -0.07 -3.28
C GLU A 123 -7.17 0.89 -2.89
N THR A 124 -8.29 0.35 -2.41
CA THR A 124 -9.36 1.13 -1.83
C THR A 124 -10.05 0.34 -0.72
N GLU A 125 -10.37 1.02 0.37
CA GLU A 125 -11.14 0.46 1.46
C GLU A 125 -12.63 0.47 1.13
N LEU A 126 -13.32 -0.55 1.60
CA LEU A 126 -14.75 -0.73 1.40
C LEU A 126 -15.50 -0.62 2.73
N ALA A 127 -16.70 -0.08 2.66
CA ALA A 127 -17.62 -0.08 3.81
C ALA A 127 -18.19 -1.48 4.08
N SER A 128 -18.29 -2.32 3.04
CA SER A 128 -18.74 -3.71 3.14
C SER A 128 -18.13 -4.54 2.02
N ARG A 129 -18.17 -5.87 2.17
CA ARG A 129 -17.65 -6.82 1.17
C ARG A 129 -18.34 -6.72 -0.19
N ASP A 130 -19.61 -6.31 -0.19
CA ASP A 130 -20.45 -6.26 -1.38
C ASP A 130 -20.42 -4.90 -2.08
N GLU A 131 -19.65 -3.95 -1.54
CA GLU A 131 -19.55 -2.63 -2.15
C GLU A 131 -18.94 -2.70 -3.54
N VAL A 132 -19.59 -2.05 -4.49
CA VAL A 132 -19.09 -1.95 -5.87
C VAL A 132 -18.12 -0.78 -5.98
N VAL A 133 -16.94 -1.03 -6.52
CA VAL A 133 -15.92 0.00 -6.75
C VAL A 133 -16.16 0.64 -8.11
N THR A 134 -16.32 1.97 -8.11
CA THR A 134 -16.40 2.77 -9.34
C THR A 134 -15.10 3.54 -9.51
N PHE A 135 -14.41 3.31 -10.62
CA PHE A 135 -13.14 3.95 -10.92
C PHE A 135 -13.34 5.23 -11.74
N PRO A 136 -12.44 6.23 -11.60
CA PRO A 136 -12.36 7.30 -12.58
C PRO A 136 -12.17 6.74 -14.00
N GLU A 137 -12.75 7.39 -15.01
CA GLU A 137 -12.74 6.90 -16.40
C GLU A 137 -11.33 6.64 -16.96
N PHE A 138 -10.34 7.42 -16.53
CA PHE A 138 -8.96 7.27 -17.01
C PHE A 138 -8.19 6.13 -16.32
N ILE A 139 -8.72 5.52 -15.26
CA ILE A 139 -8.10 4.37 -14.61
C ILE A 139 -8.39 3.11 -15.42
N ARG A 140 -7.31 2.49 -15.90
CA ARG A 140 -7.38 1.25 -16.68
C ARG A 140 -6.96 0.07 -15.82
N VAL A 141 -7.91 -0.73 -15.41
CA VAL A 141 -7.67 -1.93 -14.60
C VAL A 141 -7.15 -3.06 -15.48
N VAL A 142 -6.01 -3.64 -15.09
CA VAL A 142 -5.43 -4.82 -15.74
C VAL A 142 -6.04 -6.08 -15.15
N LYS A 143 -6.03 -6.20 -13.82
CA LYS A 143 -6.64 -7.32 -13.09
C LYS A 143 -6.83 -7.01 -11.61
N GLU A 144 -7.77 -7.69 -10.99
CA GLU A 144 -7.92 -7.68 -9.53
C GLU A 144 -6.96 -8.70 -8.90
N VAL A 145 -6.26 -8.29 -7.85
CA VAL A 145 -5.32 -9.13 -7.11
C VAL A 145 -5.64 -9.19 -5.61
N THR A 146 -6.86 -8.86 -5.23
CA THR A 146 -7.34 -8.93 -3.85
C THR A 146 -7.06 -10.30 -3.25
N GLY A 147 -6.37 -10.33 -2.11
CA GLY A 147 -6.05 -11.58 -1.42
C GLY A 147 -5.02 -12.47 -2.12
N ASN A 148 -4.43 -12.03 -3.24
CA ASN A 148 -3.33 -12.77 -3.87
C ASN A 148 -2.04 -12.57 -3.04
N PRO A 149 -1.48 -13.64 -2.45
CA PRO A 149 -0.32 -13.53 -1.57
C PRO A 149 0.90 -12.86 -2.22
N ALA A 150 1.10 -13.06 -3.52
CA ALA A 150 2.25 -12.50 -4.24
C ALA A 150 2.28 -10.97 -4.24
N TYR A 151 1.12 -10.33 -4.13
CA TYR A 151 0.95 -8.88 -4.15
C TYR A 151 0.72 -8.26 -2.76
N SER A 152 0.84 -9.04 -1.70
CA SER A 152 0.90 -8.45 -0.36
C SER A 152 2.22 -7.68 -0.22
N ASN A 153 2.20 -6.55 0.49
CA ASN A 153 3.43 -5.78 0.69
C ASN A 153 4.51 -6.61 1.42
N ALA A 154 4.12 -7.49 2.32
CA ALA A 154 5.05 -8.39 3.02
C ALA A 154 5.76 -9.33 2.03
N SER A 155 5.04 -9.95 1.11
CA SER A 155 5.63 -10.79 0.07
C SER A 155 6.47 -9.98 -0.91
N MET A 156 6.02 -8.78 -1.28
CA MET A 156 6.76 -7.89 -2.18
C MET A 156 8.07 -7.40 -1.56
N SER A 157 8.17 -7.32 -0.23
CA SER A 157 9.43 -7.02 0.46
C SER A 157 10.46 -8.14 0.32
N LYS A 158 10.01 -9.37 0.06
CA LYS A 158 10.88 -10.52 -0.24
C LYS A 158 11.24 -10.56 -1.72
N LYS A 159 10.25 -10.43 -2.58
CA LYS A 159 10.39 -10.43 -4.03
C LYS A 159 9.24 -9.68 -4.67
N ILE A 160 9.56 -8.65 -5.45
CA ILE A 160 8.56 -7.96 -6.25
C ILE A 160 8.23 -8.81 -7.47
N PRO A 161 6.95 -9.11 -7.73
CA PRO A 161 6.55 -9.87 -8.92
C PRO A 161 7.00 -9.19 -10.20
N GLU A 162 7.18 -9.97 -11.26
CA GLU A 162 7.37 -9.40 -12.58
C GLU A 162 6.16 -8.55 -12.97
N GLU A 163 6.41 -7.47 -13.69
CA GLU A 163 5.36 -6.57 -14.11
C GLU A 163 4.33 -7.30 -14.98
N SER A 164 3.04 -7.10 -14.66
CA SER A 164 1.97 -7.67 -15.47
C SER A 164 2.00 -7.13 -16.89
N THR A 165 1.89 -8.02 -17.86
CA THR A 165 1.74 -7.64 -19.27
C THR A 165 0.30 -7.24 -19.57
N VAL A 166 0.15 -6.27 -20.44
CA VAL A 166 -1.14 -5.73 -20.85
C VAL A 166 -1.55 -6.28 -22.21
#